data_7eb493f4814ef8c2a797d411e8eb1377
#
_entry.id   7eb493f4814ef8c2a797d411e8eb1377
#
_cell.length_a   1.000
_cell.length_b   1.000
_cell.length_c   1.000
_cell.angle_alpha   90.00
_cell.angle_beta   90.00
_cell.angle_gamma   90.00
#
_symmetry.space_group_name_H-M   'P 1'
#
loop_
_entity.id
_entity.type
_entity.pdbx_description
1 polymer ?
#
loop_
_entity_poly.entity_id
_entity_poly.type
_entity_poly.pdbx_seq_one_letter_code
_entity_poly.pdbx_strand_id
1 'polypeptide(L)'
;MTALMIFVDADRARDVERLLEARDLPGYTEIPNVLGKGRTGRKLGTRAFPGSTTLYFTVAPRLEGEGLVAALRELRDSRGPAEGLKVYAFNSEELL
;
A
#
# COMPACT_ATOMS: atom_id res chain seq x y z
N MET A 1 0.26 18.53 -1.40
CA MET A 1 -0.15 17.16 -1.76
C MET A 1 0.66 16.15 -0.97
N THR A 2 0.07 15.04 -0.67
CA THR A 2 0.74 13.94 0.00
C THR A 2 0.81 12.76 -0.94
N ALA A 3 2.01 12.24 -1.15
CA ALA A 3 2.21 11.01 -1.91
C ALA A 3 2.28 9.84 -0.93
N LEU A 4 1.64 8.74 -1.27
CA LEU A 4 1.63 7.53 -0.46
C LEU A 4 2.12 6.36 -1.29
N MET A 5 3.08 5.63 -0.73
CA MET A 5 3.51 4.34 -1.25
C MET A 5 3.04 3.27 -0.28
N ILE A 6 2.18 2.40 -0.76
CA ILE A 6 1.53 1.38 0.07
C ILE A 6 2.02 0.02 -0.41
N PHE A 7 2.81 -0.63 0.43
CA PHE A 7 3.34 -1.95 0.14
C PHE A 7 2.51 -2.99 0.88
N VAL A 8 1.94 -3.93 0.18
CA VAL A 8 1.08 -4.94 0.77
C VAL A 8 1.36 -6.31 0.15
N ASP A 9 1.27 -7.35 0.96
CA ASP A 9 1.37 -8.71 0.44
C ASP A 9 0.26 -8.95 -0.59
N ALA A 10 0.59 -9.65 -1.66
CA ALA A 10 -0.32 -9.87 -2.77
C ALA A 10 -1.65 -10.51 -2.35
N ASP A 11 -1.63 -11.38 -1.36
CA ASP A 11 -2.84 -12.03 -0.86
C ASP A 11 -3.78 -11.08 -0.11
N ARG A 12 -3.29 -9.90 0.29
CA ARG A 12 -4.09 -8.87 0.96
C ARG A 12 -4.33 -7.65 0.09
N ALA A 13 -3.83 -7.67 -1.14
CA ALA A 13 -3.91 -6.50 -2.01
C ALA A 13 -5.35 -6.04 -2.25
N ARG A 14 -6.30 -6.96 -2.35
CA ARG A 14 -7.68 -6.60 -2.62
C ARG A 14 -8.34 -5.82 -1.48
N ASP A 15 -7.92 -6.05 -0.25
CA ASP A 15 -8.40 -5.27 0.89
C ASP A 15 -7.96 -3.81 0.79
N VAL A 16 -6.71 -3.59 0.40
CA VAL A 16 -6.19 -2.23 0.18
C VAL A 16 -6.91 -1.57 -0.99
N GLU A 17 -7.09 -2.30 -2.09
CA GLU A 17 -7.80 -1.79 -3.26
C GLU A 17 -9.21 -1.31 -2.91
N ARG A 18 -9.92 -2.09 -2.08
CA ARG A 18 -11.27 -1.69 -1.64
C ARG A 18 -11.26 -0.40 -0.84
N LEU A 19 -10.24 -0.20 0.00
CA LEU A 19 -10.11 1.06 0.72
C LEU A 19 -9.86 2.22 -0.23
N LEU A 20 -9.00 2.02 -1.21
CA LEU A 20 -8.72 3.06 -2.20
C LEU A 20 -9.96 3.41 -3.02
N GLU A 21 -10.71 2.39 -3.45
CA GLU A 21 -11.92 2.59 -4.23
C GLU A 21 -13.04 3.26 -3.43
N ALA A 22 -13.09 3.02 -2.13
CA ALA A 22 -14.13 3.58 -1.28
C ALA A 22 -13.91 5.06 -0.95
N ARG A 23 -12.74 5.58 -1.24
CA ARG A 23 -12.40 6.97 -0.92
C ARG A 23 -12.41 7.82 -2.18
N ASP A 24 -12.67 9.10 -1.99
CA ASP A 24 -12.70 10.06 -3.09
C ASP A 24 -11.27 10.56 -3.36
N LEU A 25 -10.50 9.71 -4.01
CA LEU A 25 -9.13 10.00 -4.38
C LEU A 25 -9.05 10.41 -5.85
N PRO A 26 -8.08 11.26 -6.22
CA PRO A 26 -7.87 11.59 -7.64
C PRO A 26 -7.54 10.37 -8.50
N GLY A 27 -6.96 9.35 -7.89
CA GLY A 27 -6.63 8.12 -8.58
C GLY A 27 -5.54 7.36 -7.85
N TYR A 28 -5.21 6.18 -8.35
CA TYR A 28 -4.10 5.41 -7.82
C TYR A 28 -3.52 4.52 -8.92
N THR A 29 -2.28 4.09 -8.70
CA THR A 29 -1.60 3.15 -9.60
C THR A 29 -1.29 1.88 -8.82
N GLU A 30 -1.58 0.75 -9.42
CA GLU A 30 -1.24 -0.56 -8.86
C GLU A 30 -0.05 -1.14 -9.63
N ILE A 31 0.97 -1.57 -8.89
CA ILE A 31 2.14 -2.25 -9.45
C ILE A 31 2.22 -3.61 -8.77
N PRO A 32 1.77 -4.68 -9.44
CA PRO A 32 1.82 -6.02 -8.86
C PRO A 32 3.19 -6.65 -9.00
N ASN A 33 3.43 -7.70 -8.24
CA ASN A 33 4.62 -8.53 -8.36
C ASN A 33 5.94 -7.77 -8.14
N VAL A 34 5.93 -6.88 -7.16
CA VAL A 34 7.14 -6.17 -6.76
C VAL A 34 8.01 -7.10 -5.92
N LEU A 35 9.28 -7.20 -6.27
CA LEU A 35 10.23 -8.02 -5.56
C LEU A 35 10.94 -7.20 -4.49
N GLY A 36 11.26 -7.82 -3.37
CA GLY A 36 11.93 -7.11 -2.31
C GLY A 36 12.44 -8.05 -1.23
N LYS A 37 13.06 -7.46 -0.23
CA LYS A 37 13.53 -8.15 0.96
C LYS A 37 13.09 -7.37 2.18
N GLY A 38 12.38 -8.03 3.08
CA GLY A 38 11.97 -7.45 4.35
C GLY A 38 12.48 -8.27 5.52
N ARG A 39 11.93 -8.01 6.68
CA ARG A 39 12.32 -8.74 7.90
C ARG A 39 12.03 -10.22 7.82
N THR A 40 11.03 -10.61 7.07
CA THR A 40 10.61 -12.00 6.92
C THR A 40 11.30 -12.70 5.74
N GLY A 41 12.25 -12.02 5.09
CA GLY A 41 13.00 -12.58 3.98
C GLY A 41 12.60 -12.01 2.63
N ARG A 42 13.10 -12.63 1.57
CA ARG A 42 12.89 -12.17 0.20
C ARG A 42 11.57 -12.70 -0.35
N LYS A 43 10.88 -11.84 -1.08
CA LYS A 43 9.67 -12.20 -1.80
C LYS A 43 9.96 -12.19 -3.28
N LEU A 44 10.19 -13.37 -3.84
CA LEU A 44 10.59 -13.53 -5.23
C LEU A 44 9.46 -13.99 -6.14
N GLY A 45 8.29 -14.32 -5.57
CA GLY A 45 7.16 -14.79 -6.35
C GLY A 45 7.40 -16.12 -7.04
N THR A 46 8.35 -16.90 -6.56
CA THR A 46 8.67 -18.22 -7.10
C THR A 46 8.11 -19.31 -6.20
N ARG A 47 8.17 -20.56 -6.68
CA ARG A 47 7.72 -21.70 -5.89
C ARG A 47 8.51 -21.87 -4.59
N ALA A 48 9.82 -21.62 -4.63
CA ALA A 48 10.70 -21.73 -3.46
C ALA A 48 10.54 -20.54 -2.51
N PHE A 49 10.20 -19.40 -3.04
CA PHE A 49 10.00 -18.17 -2.28
C PHE A 49 8.64 -17.60 -2.65
N PRO A 50 7.56 -18.26 -2.20
CA PRO A 50 6.22 -17.81 -2.54
C PRO A 50 5.93 -16.49 -1.87
N GLY A 51 5.09 -15.74 -2.51
CA GLY A 51 4.71 -14.43 -2.03
C GLY A 51 5.30 -13.35 -2.93
N SER A 52 4.53 -12.34 -3.09
CA SER A 52 4.92 -11.15 -3.82
C SER A 52 4.30 -9.97 -3.11
N THR A 53 4.77 -8.80 -3.48
CA THR A 53 4.27 -7.55 -2.92
C THR A 53 3.57 -6.77 -4.02
N THR A 54 2.46 -6.16 -3.70
CA THR A 54 1.80 -5.20 -4.56
C THR A 54 2.08 -3.81 -4.00
N LEU A 55 2.44 -2.89 -4.87
CA LEU A 55 2.65 -1.50 -4.51
C LEU A 55 1.49 -0.68 -5.09
N TYR A 56 0.82 0.05 -4.21
CA TYR A 56 -0.13 1.06 -4.63
C TYR A 56 0.50 2.43 -4.43
N PHE A 57 0.39 3.27 -5.43
CA PHE A 57 0.88 4.64 -5.37
C PHE A 57 -0.29 5.59 -5.62
N THR A 58 -0.44 6.58 -4.73
CA THR A 58 -1.45 7.59 -4.91
C THR A 58 -0.94 8.93 -4.39
N VAL A 59 -1.48 10.00 -4.94
CA VAL A 59 -1.19 11.36 -4.49
C VAL A 59 -2.53 12.03 -4.21
N ALA A 60 -2.66 12.62 -3.05
CA ALA A 60 -3.93 13.21 -2.62
C ALA A 60 -3.66 14.48 -1.82
N PRO A 61 -4.67 15.34 -1.69
CA PRO A 61 -4.59 16.43 -0.72
C PRO A 61 -4.30 15.85 0.67
N ARG A 62 -3.67 16.66 1.49
CA ARG A 62 -3.16 16.22 2.78
C ARG A 62 -4.22 15.55 3.66
N LEU A 63 -5.40 16.13 3.76
CA LEU A 63 -6.44 15.58 4.64
C LEU A 63 -6.93 14.23 4.17
N GLU A 64 -7.11 14.06 2.88
CA GLU A 64 -7.51 12.79 2.30
C GLU A 64 -6.42 11.75 2.47
N GLY A 65 -5.17 12.15 2.35
CA GLY A 65 -4.03 11.27 2.60
C GLY A 65 -3.99 10.80 4.05
N GLU A 66 -4.20 11.69 5.00
CA GLU A 66 -4.25 11.36 6.42
C GLU A 66 -5.40 10.39 6.72
N GLY A 67 -6.56 10.61 6.12
CA GLY A 67 -7.71 9.73 6.26
C GLY A 67 -7.45 8.34 5.71
N LEU A 68 -6.77 8.26 4.59
CA LEU A 68 -6.40 6.97 4.01
C LEU A 68 -5.42 6.22 4.91
N VAL A 69 -4.42 6.91 5.45
CA VAL A 69 -3.47 6.29 6.38
C VAL A 69 -4.19 5.74 7.61
N ALA A 70 -5.15 6.50 8.15
CA ALA A 70 -5.93 6.03 9.29
C ALA A 70 -6.70 4.75 8.96
N ALA A 71 -7.32 4.69 7.79
CA ALA A 71 -8.05 3.51 7.35
C ALA A 71 -7.12 2.30 7.13
N LEU A 72 -5.94 2.54 6.58
CA LEU A 72 -4.95 1.48 6.40
C LEU A 72 -4.44 0.96 7.74
N ARG A 73 -4.28 1.84 8.71
CA ARG A 73 -3.88 1.43 10.07
C ARG A 73 -4.94 0.56 10.72
N GLU A 74 -6.22 0.90 10.56
CA GLU A 74 -7.31 0.07 11.05
C GLU A 74 -7.33 -1.29 10.37
N LEU A 75 -7.11 -1.33 9.08
CA LEU A 75 -7.04 -2.59 8.34
C LEU A 75 -5.91 -3.46 8.88
N ARG A 76 -4.73 -2.87 9.08
CA ARG A 76 -3.60 -3.58 9.66
C ARG A 76 -3.94 -4.16 11.02
N ASP A 77 -4.51 -3.33 11.90
CA ASP A 77 -4.76 -3.72 13.29
C ASP A 77 -5.88 -4.77 13.40
N SER A 78 -6.84 -4.74 12.49
CA SER A 78 -7.96 -5.68 12.51
C SER A 78 -7.55 -7.12 12.21
N ARG A 79 -6.38 -7.30 11.59
CA ARG A 79 -5.89 -8.62 11.21
C ARG A 79 -4.73 -9.09 12.05
N GLY A 80 -4.48 -8.43 13.18
CA GLY A 80 -3.37 -8.73 14.06
C GLY A 80 -2.07 -8.07 13.59
N PRO A 81 -0.91 -8.42 14.16
CA PRO A 81 0.35 -7.81 13.78
C PRO A 81 0.60 -8.09 12.29
N ALA A 82 0.29 -7.11 11.48
CA ALA A 82 0.35 -7.27 10.04
C ALA A 82 1.75 -6.94 9.56
N GLU A 83 2.54 -7.96 9.54
CA GLU A 83 3.70 -7.96 8.68
C GLU A 83 3.16 -8.02 7.27
N GLY A 84 3.46 -7.14 6.41
CA GLY A 84 3.02 -7.19 5.02
C GLY A 84 2.17 -6.02 4.59
N LEU A 85 2.00 -5.04 5.47
CA LEU A 85 1.40 -3.77 5.08
C LEU A 85 2.27 -2.65 5.63
N LYS A 86 2.87 -1.89 4.73
CA LYS A 86 3.68 -0.73 5.08
C LYS A 86 3.29 0.46 4.22
N VAL A 87 3.26 1.61 4.84
CA VAL A 87 2.89 2.86 4.17
C VAL A 87 3.95 3.90 4.44
N TYR A 88 4.41 4.53 3.38
CA TYR A 88 5.31 5.67 3.46
C TYR A 88 4.62 6.87 2.84
N ALA A 89 4.69 8.00 3.52
CA ALA A 89 4.10 9.24 3.05
C ALA A 89 5.17 10.30 2.92
N PHE A 90 5.06 11.11 1.89
CA PHE A 90 5.97 12.25 1.72
C PHE A 90 5.25 13.38 1.01
N ASN A 91 5.73 14.58 1.23
CA ASN A 91 5.17 15.75 0.56
C ASN A 91 5.52 15.69 -0.92
N SER A 92 4.56 16.09 -1.73
CA SER A 92 4.77 16.11 -3.18
C SER A 92 4.17 17.38 -3.78
N GLU A 93 4.63 17.70 -4.96
CA GLU A 93 4.15 18.85 -5.72
C GLU A 93 3.76 18.33 -7.10
N GLU A 94 2.53 18.63 -7.50
CA GLU A 94 2.07 18.29 -8.85
C GLU A 94 2.55 19.37 -9.80
N LEU A 95 3.35 18.96 -10.77
CA LEU A 95 3.97 19.90 -11.71
C LEU A 95 3.29 19.93 -13.09
N LEU A 96 2.46 18.95 -13.39
CA LEU A 96 1.73 18.87 -14.65
C LEU A 96 0.28 18.56 -14.41
#